data_23be5ef41d03737fd3020a281891e87d
#
_entry.id   23be5ef41d03737fd3020a281891e87d
#
_cell.length_a   1.000
_cell.length_b   1.000
_cell.length_c   1.000
_cell.angle_alpha   90.00
_cell.angle_beta   90.00
_cell.angle_gamma   90.00
#
_symmetry.space_group_name_H-M   'P 1'
#
loop_
_entity.id
_entity.type
_entity.pdbx_description
1 polymer ?
#
loop_
_entity_poly.entity_id
_entity_poly.type
_entity_poly.pdbx_seq_one_letter_code
_entity_poly.pdbx_strand_id
1 'polypeptide(L)'
;VVFCDSNYDKAYQLMLGVLEKHPDVDVVVGLNEYSAVGAARAIVDKGLAGEISFVGFDSSLEEIKMLEAGIFQGMVIQNPFKMGYLGVETAVKVLNGEKVPREIDSGSVLITRDNMYLDENQEMLFPFKGE
;
A
#
# COMPACT_ATOMS: atom_id res chain seq x y z
N VAL A 1 -7.91 -12.78 -8.87
CA VAL A 1 -6.59 -12.26 -8.53
C VAL A 1 -5.73 -12.23 -9.79
N VAL A 2 -5.00 -11.14 -10.00
CA VAL A 2 -4.04 -10.98 -11.11
C VAL A 2 -2.66 -10.59 -10.56
N PHE A 3 -1.59 -10.95 -11.27
CA PHE A 3 -0.22 -10.72 -10.82
C PHE A 3 0.52 -9.81 -11.79
N CYS A 4 0.94 -8.65 -11.30
CA CYS A 4 1.64 -7.63 -12.08
C CYS A 4 3.17 -7.68 -11.95
N ASP A 5 3.73 -8.62 -11.17
CA ASP A 5 5.17 -8.79 -10.94
C ASP A 5 5.85 -7.49 -10.46
N SER A 6 5.17 -6.74 -9.58
CA SER A 6 5.62 -5.43 -9.08
C SER A 6 6.05 -4.47 -10.20
N ASN A 7 5.20 -4.32 -11.21
CA ASN A 7 5.44 -3.45 -12.36
C ASN A 7 4.21 -2.58 -12.62
N TYR A 8 4.40 -1.26 -12.62
CA TYR A 8 3.33 -0.26 -12.81
C TYR A 8 2.58 -0.42 -14.14
N ASP A 9 3.32 -0.55 -15.24
CA ASP A 9 2.71 -0.62 -16.59
C ASP A 9 1.93 -1.92 -16.75
N LYS A 10 2.47 -3.03 -16.23
CA LYS A 10 1.77 -4.31 -16.22
C LYS A 10 0.51 -4.26 -15.37
N ALA A 11 0.56 -3.65 -14.19
CA ALA A 11 -0.61 -3.45 -13.33
C ALA A 11 -1.69 -2.62 -14.04
N TYR A 12 -1.30 -1.54 -14.71
CA TYR A 12 -2.18 -0.70 -15.51
C TYR A 12 -2.88 -1.50 -16.62
N GLN A 13 -2.11 -2.24 -17.44
CA GLN A 13 -2.67 -3.04 -18.54
C GLN A 13 -3.59 -4.16 -18.03
N LEU A 14 -3.21 -4.83 -16.94
CA LEU A 14 -4.05 -5.85 -16.33
C LEU A 14 -5.36 -5.27 -15.81
N MET A 15 -5.32 -4.08 -15.19
CA MET A 15 -6.53 -3.43 -14.69
C MET A 15 -7.46 -3.01 -15.84
N LEU A 16 -6.92 -2.48 -16.94
CA LEU A 16 -7.74 -2.23 -18.14
C LEU A 16 -8.47 -3.51 -18.61
N GLY A 17 -7.77 -4.63 -18.67
CA GLY A 17 -8.36 -5.91 -19.03
C GLY A 17 -9.38 -6.45 -18.00
N VAL A 18 -9.21 -6.14 -16.72
CA VAL A 18 -10.19 -6.47 -15.66
C VAL A 18 -11.45 -5.64 -15.85
N LEU A 19 -11.33 -4.32 -16.03
CA LEU A 19 -12.48 -3.42 -16.23
C LEU A 19 -13.29 -3.76 -17.48
N GLU A 20 -12.63 -4.22 -18.54
CA GLU A 20 -13.29 -4.65 -19.77
C GLU A 20 -14.11 -5.94 -19.57
N LYS A 21 -13.54 -6.91 -18.83
CA LYS A 21 -14.18 -8.22 -18.59
C LYS A 21 -15.19 -8.21 -17.44
N HIS A 22 -15.03 -7.31 -16.51
CA HIS A 22 -15.81 -7.20 -15.29
C HIS A 22 -16.24 -5.73 -15.09
N PRO A 23 -17.16 -5.23 -15.91
CA PRO A 23 -17.62 -3.83 -15.79
C PRO A 23 -18.41 -3.57 -14.51
N ASP A 24 -18.74 -4.61 -13.77
CA ASP A 24 -19.46 -4.64 -12.50
C ASP A 24 -18.55 -4.72 -11.27
N VAL A 25 -17.23 -4.48 -11.43
CA VAL A 25 -16.31 -4.50 -10.29
C VAL A 25 -16.55 -3.29 -9.38
N ASP A 26 -16.86 -3.55 -8.12
CA ASP A 26 -17.12 -2.52 -7.11
C ASP A 26 -15.89 -2.19 -6.26
N VAL A 27 -14.99 -3.16 -6.07
CA VAL A 27 -13.85 -3.04 -5.16
C VAL A 27 -12.57 -3.56 -5.80
N VAL A 28 -11.49 -2.81 -5.64
CA VAL A 28 -10.14 -3.19 -6.05
C VAL A 28 -9.19 -3.05 -4.87
N VAL A 29 -8.28 -4.02 -4.71
CA VAL A 29 -7.23 -3.97 -3.71
C VAL A 29 -5.87 -4.17 -4.39
N GLY A 30 -4.99 -3.18 -4.27
CA GLY A 30 -3.59 -3.29 -4.65
C GLY A 30 -2.77 -3.77 -3.44
N LEU A 31 -2.00 -4.86 -3.59
CA LEU A 31 -1.28 -5.47 -2.46
C LEU A 31 0.19 -5.02 -2.33
N ASN A 32 0.59 -4.04 -3.11
CA ASN A 32 1.83 -3.27 -2.98
C ASN A 32 1.73 -1.99 -3.81
N GLU A 33 2.65 -1.05 -3.62
CA GLU A 33 2.71 0.21 -4.35
C GLU A 33 2.53 0.04 -5.87
N TYR A 34 3.28 -0.87 -6.49
CA TYR A 34 3.27 -1.05 -7.95
C TYR A 34 1.90 -1.48 -8.48
N SER A 35 1.26 -2.41 -7.78
CA SER A 35 -0.08 -2.87 -8.15
C SER A 35 -1.14 -1.81 -7.88
N ALA A 36 -1.04 -1.10 -6.76
CA ALA A 36 -1.98 -0.06 -6.37
C ALA A 36 -1.94 1.12 -7.34
N VAL A 37 -0.77 1.71 -7.55
CA VAL A 37 -0.60 2.88 -8.43
C VAL A 37 -0.95 2.54 -9.89
N GLY A 38 -0.45 1.41 -10.41
CA GLY A 38 -0.73 1.03 -11.79
C GLY A 38 -2.22 0.80 -12.05
N ALA A 39 -2.91 0.07 -11.16
CA ALA A 39 -4.35 -0.15 -11.27
C ALA A 39 -5.15 1.14 -11.10
N ALA A 40 -4.78 2.00 -10.15
CA ALA A 40 -5.46 3.27 -9.93
C ALA A 40 -5.37 4.21 -11.15
N ARG A 41 -4.22 4.28 -11.81
CA ARG A 41 -4.06 5.05 -13.06
C ARG A 41 -5.05 4.58 -14.13
N ALA A 42 -5.24 3.27 -14.29
CA ALA A 42 -6.20 2.73 -15.25
C ALA A 42 -7.65 3.09 -14.89
N ILE A 43 -8.01 3.06 -13.60
CA ILE A 43 -9.33 3.46 -13.10
C ILE A 43 -9.58 4.95 -13.37
N VAL A 44 -8.58 5.80 -13.10
CA VAL A 44 -8.65 7.25 -13.38
C VAL A 44 -8.82 7.52 -14.87
N ASP A 45 -8.02 6.87 -15.72
CA ASP A 45 -8.07 7.07 -17.18
C ASP A 45 -9.41 6.61 -17.80
N LYS A 46 -10.07 5.65 -17.16
CA LYS A 46 -11.43 5.22 -17.52
C LYS A 46 -12.54 6.10 -16.95
N GLY A 47 -12.21 7.09 -16.13
CA GLY A 47 -13.19 7.97 -15.50
C GLY A 47 -13.99 7.33 -14.37
N LEU A 48 -13.50 6.22 -13.80
CA LEU A 48 -14.19 5.43 -12.77
C LEU A 48 -13.70 5.74 -11.34
N ALA A 49 -12.87 6.78 -11.20
CA ALA A 49 -12.41 7.24 -9.88
C ALA A 49 -13.59 7.68 -9.01
N GLY A 50 -13.71 7.08 -7.82
CA GLY A 50 -14.84 7.30 -6.91
C GLY A 50 -16.08 6.42 -7.17
N GLU A 51 -16.18 5.75 -8.31
CA GLU A 51 -17.21 4.72 -8.56
C GLU A 51 -16.74 3.36 -8.04
N ILE A 52 -15.45 3.05 -8.20
CA ILE A 52 -14.82 1.84 -7.69
C ILE A 52 -14.14 2.16 -6.37
N SER A 53 -14.47 1.41 -5.32
CA SER A 53 -13.76 1.49 -4.04
C SER A 53 -12.37 0.89 -4.17
N PHE A 54 -11.32 1.68 -3.88
CA PHE A 54 -9.93 1.23 -4.02
C PHE A 54 -9.19 1.28 -2.69
N VAL A 55 -8.55 0.18 -2.32
CA VAL A 55 -7.65 0.10 -1.18
C VAL A 55 -6.23 -0.16 -1.68
N GLY A 56 -5.31 0.76 -1.35
CA GLY A 56 -3.89 0.65 -1.65
C GLY A 56 -3.08 -0.03 -0.54
N PHE A 57 -1.81 -0.23 -0.80
CA PHE A 57 -0.86 -0.83 0.14
C PHE A 57 0.51 -0.17 -0.06
N ASP A 58 1.17 0.20 1.03
CA ASP A 58 2.35 1.05 1.10
C ASP A 58 2.01 2.56 1.13
N SER A 59 3.00 3.45 0.93
CA SER A 59 2.84 4.91 1.11
C SER A 59 3.79 5.73 0.24
N SER A 60 3.80 5.49 -1.06
CA SER A 60 4.49 6.39 -1.98
C SER A 60 3.81 7.76 -2.05
N LEU A 61 4.54 8.79 -2.46
CA LEU A 61 3.98 10.13 -2.64
C LEU A 61 2.80 10.15 -3.62
N GLU A 62 2.80 9.26 -4.61
CA GLU A 62 1.70 9.15 -5.57
C GLU A 62 0.46 8.56 -4.92
N GLU A 63 0.62 7.51 -4.11
CA GLU A 63 -0.49 6.90 -3.36
C GLU A 63 -1.10 7.88 -2.35
N ILE A 64 -0.26 8.64 -1.64
CA ILE A 64 -0.72 9.69 -0.70
C ILE A 64 -1.58 10.73 -1.44
N LYS A 65 -1.14 11.20 -2.62
CA LYS A 65 -1.93 12.11 -3.45
C LYS A 65 -3.24 11.49 -3.94
N MET A 66 -3.22 10.20 -4.28
CA MET A 66 -4.42 9.46 -4.70
C MET A 66 -5.41 9.32 -3.54
N LEU A 67 -4.93 9.08 -2.31
CA LEU A 67 -5.77 9.07 -1.12
C LEU A 67 -6.38 10.45 -0.85
N GLU A 68 -5.57 11.51 -0.89
CA GLU A 68 -6.01 12.89 -0.69
C GLU A 68 -7.06 13.30 -1.73
N ALA A 69 -6.87 12.91 -2.98
CA ALA A 69 -7.80 13.14 -4.08
C ALA A 69 -9.07 12.26 -4.02
N GLY A 70 -9.15 11.29 -3.10
CA GLY A 70 -10.29 10.38 -2.95
C GLY A 70 -10.35 9.27 -4.00
N ILE A 71 -9.27 9.02 -4.72
CA ILE A 71 -9.12 7.87 -5.63
C ILE A 71 -9.01 6.59 -4.81
N PHE A 72 -8.21 6.62 -3.73
CA PHE A 72 -8.19 5.58 -2.71
C PHE A 72 -9.15 5.91 -1.57
N GLN A 73 -9.87 4.92 -1.08
CA GLN A 73 -10.67 5.01 0.14
C GLN A 73 -9.84 4.72 1.39
N GLY A 74 -8.72 4.02 1.21
CA GLY A 74 -7.77 3.75 2.27
C GLY A 74 -6.47 3.14 1.74
N MET A 75 -5.44 3.19 2.57
CA MET A 75 -4.14 2.58 2.32
C MET A 75 -3.70 1.82 3.56
N VAL A 76 -3.23 0.59 3.40
CA VAL A 76 -2.61 -0.17 4.49
C VAL A 76 -1.12 0.11 4.48
N ILE A 77 -0.64 0.77 5.50
CA ILE A 77 0.77 1.16 5.62
C ILE A 77 1.48 0.26 6.60
N GLN A 78 2.59 -0.31 6.19
CA GLN A 78 3.53 -1.06 7.02
C GLN A 78 4.44 -0.10 7.79
N ASN A 79 5.15 -0.61 8.80
CA ASN A 79 6.19 0.13 9.49
C ASN A 79 7.58 -0.37 9.07
N PRO A 80 8.17 0.13 7.97
CA PRO A 80 9.43 -0.38 7.44
C PRO A 80 10.60 -0.15 8.40
N PHE A 81 10.57 0.93 9.19
CA PHE A 81 11.58 1.20 10.20
C PHE A 81 11.58 0.12 11.29
N LYS A 82 10.40 -0.20 11.83
CA LYS A 82 10.23 -1.26 12.83
C LYS A 82 10.56 -2.64 12.26
N MET A 83 10.22 -2.89 10.99
CA MET A 83 10.58 -4.15 10.30
C MET A 83 12.09 -4.32 10.23
N GLY A 84 12.83 -3.29 9.83
CA GLY A 84 14.29 -3.31 9.78
C GLY A 84 14.90 -3.50 11.17
N TYR A 85 14.42 -2.76 12.17
CA TYR A 85 14.90 -2.87 13.55
C TYR A 85 14.69 -4.29 14.11
N LEU A 86 13.46 -4.81 14.03
CA LEU A 86 13.13 -6.16 14.50
C LEU A 86 13.91 -7.25 13.76
N GLY A 87 14.15 -7.06 12.46
CA GLY A 87 14.96 -7.96 11.66
C GLY A 87 16.40 -8.09 12.18
N VAL A 88 17.06 -6.95 12.41
CA VAL A 88 18.43 -6.93 12.95
C VAL A 88 18.47 -7.45 14.39
N GLU A 89 17.57 -7.00 15.26
CA GLU A 89 17.49 -7.47 16.65
C GLU A 89 17.31 -9.00 16.71
N THR A 90 16.40 -9.52 15.88
CA THR A 90 16.12 -10.96 15.82
C THR A 90 17.35 -11.74 15.32
N ALA A 91 18.01 -11.24 14.28
CA ALA A 91 19.24 -11.87 13.78
C ALA A 91 20.34 -11.95 14.85
N VAL A 92 20.54 -10.89 15.62
CA VAL A 92 21.52 -10.87 16.74
C VAL A 92 21.13 -11.89 17.81
N LYS A 93 19.87 -11.99 18.20
CA LYS A 93 19.38 -13.00 19.16
C LYS A 93 19.68 -14.42 18.67
N VAL A 94 19.39 -14.72 17.41
CA VAL A 94 19.68 -16.04 16.81
C VAL A 94 21.18 -16.35 16.82
N LEU A 95 22.02 -15.38 16.47
CA LEU A 95 23.48 -15.55 16.51
C LEU A 95 24.01 -15.81 17.91
N ASN A 96 23.35 -15.27 18.93
CA ASN A 96 23.66 -15.54 20.35
C ASN A 96 23.10 -16.87 20.87
N GLY A 97 22.43 -17.66 20.02
CA GLY A 97 21.83 -18.95 20.40
C GLY A 97 20.49 -18.83 21.14
N GLU A 98 19.88 -17.64 21.13
CA GLU A 98 18.56 -17.42 21.74
C GLU A 98 17.44 -18.00 20.87
N LYS A 99 16.38 -18.46 21.53
CA LYS A 99 15.15 -18.84 20.82
C LYS A 99 14.33 -17.61 20.50
N VAL A 100 13.95 -17.47 19.25
CA VAL A 100 13.09 -16.37 18.78
C VAL A 100 11.75 -16.92 18.27
N PRO A 101 10.67 -16.13 18.31
CA PRO A 101 9.41 -16.47 17.68
C PRO A 101 9.60 -16.72 16.18
N ARG A 102 8.81 -17.62 15.61
CA ARG A 102 8.81 -17.90 14.17
C ARG A 102 8.27 -16.71 13.35
N GLU A 103 7.33 -15.98 13.93
CA GLU A 103 6.66 -14.84 13.33
C GLU A 103 6.68 -13.69 14.33
N ILE A 104 6.97 -12.49 13.85
CA ILE A 104 7.01 -11.26 14.64
C ILE A 104 6.19 -10.22 13.88
N ASP A 105 5.10 -9.77 14.45
CA ASP A 105 4.27 -8.72 13.87
C ASP A 105 4.95 -7.35 14.01
N SER A 106 5.28 -6.74 12.88
CA SER A 106 5.81 -5.37 12.83
C SER A 106 4.71 -4.30 12.91
N GLY A 107 3.46 -4.72 12.79
CA GLY A 107 2.29 -3.84 12.75
C GLY A 107 2.04 -3.21 11.38
N SER A 108 0.79 -2.85 11.17
CA SER A 108 0.32 -2.05 10.04
C SER A 108 -0.80 -1.13 10.49
N VAL A 109 -1.05 -0.06 9.74
CA VAL A 109 -2.11 0.91 10.02
C VAL A 109 -2.93 1.14 8.77
N LEU A 110 -4.26 1.22 8.92
CA LEU A 110 -5.15 1.68 7.86
C LEU A 110 -5.22 3.20 7.90
N ILE A 111 -4.74 3.84 6.85
CA ILE A 111 -4.84 5.27 6.65
C ILE A 111 -5.98 5.57 5.68
N THR A 112 -6.81 6.52 6.05
CA THR A 112 -7.92 7.06 5.26
C THR A 112 -7.81 8.58 5.20
N ARG A 113 -8.65 9.23 4.40
CA ARG A 113 -8.70 10.70 4.37
C ARG A 113 -9.04 11.32 5.71
N ASP A 114 -9.83 10.62 6.54
CA ASP A 114 -10.29 11.15 7.83
C ASP A 114 -9.17 11.15 8.88
N ASN A 115 -8.19 10.24 8.76
CA ASN A 115 -7.14 10.09 9.75
C ASN A 115 -5.72 10.40 9.22
N MET A 116 -5.55 10.66 7.93
CA MET A 116 -4.22 10.87 7.34
C MET A 116 -3.46 12.08 7.90
N TYR A 117 -4.18 13.06 8.46
CA TYR A 117 -3.58 14.27 9.03
C TYR A 117 -3.32 14.20 10.54
N LEU A 118 -3.60 13.07 11.19
CA LEU A 118 -3.20 12.85 12.57
C LEU A 118 -1.67 12.75 12.66
N ASP A 119 -1.06 13.35 13.68
CA ASP A 119 0.40 13.42 13.81
C ASP A 119 1.05 12.06 13.74
N GLU A 120 0.51 11.05 14.42
CA GLU A 120 0.99 9.66 14.40
C GLU A 120 0.97 9.04 13.00
N ASN A 121 -0.02 9.36 12.17
CA ASN A 121 -0.16 8.87 10.81
C ASN A 121 0.75 9.64 9.85
N GLN A 122 0.96 10.94 10.09
CA GLN A 122 1.91 11.76 9.33
C GLN A 122 3.36 11.27 9.51
N GLU A 123 3.73 10.79 10.69
CA GLU A 123 5.03 10.17 10.93
C GLU A 123 5.20 8.85 10.16
N MET A 124 4.12 8.08 10.02
CA MET A 124 4.13 6.84 9.23
C MET A 124 4.15 7.11 7.72
N LEU A 125 3.39 8.12 7.25
CA LEU A 125 3.35 8.51 5.83
C LEU A 125 4.67 9.13 5.36
N PHE A 126 5.38 9.83 6.25
CA PHE A 126 6.61 10.55 5.95
C PHE A 126 7.71 10.19 6.97
N PRO A 127 8.19 8.94 6.98
CA PRO A 127 9.15 8.46 7.99
C PRO A 127 10.50 9.16 7.93
N PHE A 128 10.82 9.83 6.81
CA PHE A 128 12.04 10.61 6.62
C PHE A 128 11.70 12.10 6.43
N LYS A 129 11.07 12.72 7.43
CA LYS A 129 11.00 14.19 7.46
C LYS A 129 12.44 14.68 7.54
N GLY A 130 12.93 15.25 6.44
CA GLY A 130 14.31 15.66 6.28
C GLY A 130 14.83 16.50 7.47
N GLU A 131 16.02 16.15 7.92
CA GLU A 131 16.85 17.04 8.73
C GLU A 131 17.20 18.30 7.93
#